data_06aa7baf619103caf93840fc2661ac12
#
_entry.id   06aa7baf619103caf93840fc2661ac12
#
_cell.length_a   1.000
_cell.length_b   1.000
_cell.length_c   1.000
_cell.angle_alpha   90.00
_cell.angle_beta   90.00
_cell.angle_gamma   90.00
#
_symmetry.space_group_name_H-M   'P 1'
#
loop_
_entity.id
_entity.type
_entity.pdbx_description
1 polymer ?
#
loop_
_entity_poly.entity_id
_entity_poly.type
_entity_poly.pdbx_seq_one_letter_code
_entity_poly.pdbx_strand_id
1 'polypeptide(L)'
;MKLIGKILLFIVVCDQLQGQSNEWPVFRGSNDLSGATSFEFPSSPQLLWSLPTGAGTKSSPVISEGMIYFGNDKGTIYAVSADGRIRWQKETGSTIEAPPIVHSGKVCVGSSDGVFRSYDKMSGKALWSYKADNQIVGSANVWRAGKKTGIIFGSYDYYLHCIDPATGKLLWKLETENYVNGTPAVVNNKIVFGGCDGMIRVADPLAGKEKNKFEIGVYIASSPALSDEKAWFGDYDGNFYCVDLNSGNIDWKVNATENSGAILAIPAAGSNSVIIGNEDKYLYCYNAGNGKLIWKYRTNGRITGSAVVTPSRVLFGSLDGNIYIVGLKDGKKLWSFTAGAPVSSSPAVTQNRFYFLTEDGRLLAFGAK
;
A
#
# COMPACT_ATOMS: atom_id res chain seq x y z
N MET A 1 -32.53 14.53 55.36
CA MET A 1 -32.14 13.29 54.64
C MET A 1 -31.64 13.69 53.25
N LYS A 2 -30.31 13.76 53.06
CA LYS A 2 -29.70 14.12 51.79
C LYS A 2 -29.31 12.85 51.06
N LEU A 3 -29.91 12.63 49.90
CA LEU A 3 -29.54 11.56 48.98
C LEU A 3 -28.29 12.00 48.21
N ILE A 4 -27.17 11.30 48.38
CA ILE A 4 -25.95 11.47 47.60
C ILE A 4 -26.00 10.49 46.44
N GLY A 5 -26.28 11.02 45.25
CA GLY A 5 -26.19 10.23 44.00
C GLY A 5 -24.73 10.00 43.65
N LYS A 6 -24.29 8.74 43.64
CA LYS A 6 -23.01 8.31 43.10
C LYS A 6 -23.11 8.30 41.55
N ILE A 7 -22.39 9.23 40.91
CA ILE A 7 -22.13 9.20 39.47
C ILE A 7 -21.05 8.12 39.24
N LEU A 8 -21.42 7.00 38.66
CA LEU A 8 -20.48 6.01 38.14
C LEU A 8 -19.96 6.53 36.82
N LEU A 9 -18.73 7.03 36.82
CA LEU A 9 -18.02 7.39 35.62
C LEU A 9 -17.52 6.08 34.97
N PHE A 10 -18.18 5.62 33.88
CA PHE A 10 -17.68 4.55 33.07
C PHE A 10 -16.49 5.09 32.26
N ILE A 11 -15.27 4.76 32.70
CA ILE A 11 -14.08 4.90 31.88
C ILE A 11 -14.14 3.78 30.83
N VAL A 12 -14.62 4.09 29.64
CA VAL A 12 -14.39 3.26 28.46
C VAL A 12 -12.92 3.44 28.09
N VAL A 13 -12.07 2.58 28.62
CA VAL A 13 -10.67 2.52 28.24
C VAL A 13 -10.61 2.01 26.80
N CYS A 14 -10.01 2.82 25.98
CA CYS A 14 -9.80 2.62 24.57
C CYS A 14 -8.79 1.47 24.35
N ASP A 15 -9.25 0.22 24.30
CA ASP A 15 -8.47 -0.97 23.94
C ASP A 15 -8.17 -1.07 22.41
N GLN A 16 -8.49 -0.01 21.65
CA GLN A 16 -8.33 0.01 20.19
C GLN A 16 -6.89 0.33 19.72
N LEU A 17 -6.00 0.80 20.59
CA LEU A 17 -4.66 1.26 20.21
C LEU A 17 -3.57 0.18 20.21
N GLN A 18 -3.77 -0.95 20.89
CA GLN A 18 -2.76 -2.03 20.93
C GLN A 18 -2.82 -3.00 19.74
N GLY A 19 -3.94 -3.09 19.03
CA GLY A 19 -4.11 -3.98 17.88
C GLY A 19 -3.39 -3.52 16.60
N GLN A 20 -3.16 -2.22 16.40
CA GLN A 20 -2.60 -1.68 15.16
C GLN A 20 -1.07 -1.84 15.03
N SER A 21 -0.34 -1.98 16.13
CA SER A 21 1.13 -2.04 16.11
C SER A 21 1.73 -3.31 15.47
N ASN A 22 0.93 -4.36 15.28
CA ASN A 22 1.37 -5.65 14.73
C ASN A 22 0.61 -6.09 13.46
N GLU A 23 -0.17 -5.18 12.87
CA GLU A 23 -1.01 -5.44 11.69
C GLU A 23 -0.58 -4.54 10.50
N TRP A 24 -0.54 -5.15 9.32
CA TRP A 24 -0.33 -4.49 8.02
C TRP A 24 -1.16 -5.24 6.97
N PRO A 25 -2.50 -5.32 7.14
CA PRO A 25 -3.33 -6.32 6.46
C PRO A 25 -3.66 -5.99 5.01
N VAL A 26 -3.41 -4.76 4.61
CA VAL A 26 -3.58 -4.26 3.24
C VAL A 26 -2.29 -3.61 2.77
N PHE A 27 -2.14 -3.47 1.46
CA PHE A 27 -1.02 -2.75 0.88
C PHE A 27 -0.93 -1.34 1.47
N ARG A 28 0.26 -0.89 1.84
CA ARG A 28 0.53 0.38 2.54
C ARG A 28 0.02 0.45 3.99
N GLY A 29 -0.54 -0.64 4.55
CA GLY A 29 -0.94 -0.79 5.94
C GLY A 29 -2.30 -0.24 6.32
N SER A 30 -2.85 0.68 5.53
CA SER A 30 -4.15 1.32 5.76
C SER A 30 -4.91 1.54 4.45
N ASN A 31 -6.24 1.67 4.55
CA ASN A 31 -7.08 1.79 3.36
C ASN A 31 -6.90 3.13 2.62
N ASP A 32 -6.40 4.14 3.28
CA ASP A 32 -6.04 5.45 2.69
C ASP A 32 -4.70 5.41 1.92
N LEU A 33 -3.98 4.29 1.98
CA LEU A 33 -2.67 4.07 1.38
C LEU A 33 -1.59 5.07 1.83
N SER A 34 -1.77 5.73 2.97
CA SER A 34 -0.83 6.74 3.46
C SER A 34 0.57 6.20 3.74
N GLY A 35 0.71 4.91 4.03
CA GLY A 35 2.00 4.31 4.38
C GLY A 35 2.65 4.96 5.60
N ALA A 36 1.84 5.50 6.51
CA ALA A 36 2.27 6.12 7.75
C ALA A 36 1.98 5.21 8.94
N THR A 37 2.84 5.28 9.95
CA THR A 37 2.65 4.59 11.23
C THR A 37 2.67 5.58 12.39
N SER A 38 1.95 5.24 13.46
CA SER A 38 1.99 5.97 14.73
C SER A 38 3.13 5.49 15.66
N PHE A 39 3.83 4.43 15.27
CA PHE A 39 4.93 3.82 16.04
C PHE A 39 6.26 3.92 15.29
N GLU A 40 7.36 3.76 16.03
CA GLU A 40 8.70 3.64 15.49
C GLU A 40 9.09 2.16 15.33
N PHE A 41 9.83 1.84 14.28
CA PHE A 41 10.53 0.56 14.16
C PHE A 41 11.94 0.66 14.80
N PRO A 42 12.67 -0.46 15.01
CA PRO A 42 13.98 -0.44 15.64
C PRO A 42 14.97 0.53 14.98
N SER A 43 15.73 1.27 15.77
CA SER A 43 16.68 2.28 15.27
C SER A 43 17.90 1.68 14.59
N SER A 44 18.30 0.47 15.01
CA SER A 44 19.43 -0.29 14.46
C SER A 44 18.97 -1.70 14.14
N PRO A 45 18.11 -1.89 13.12
CA PRO A 45 17.57 -3.18 12.79
C PRO A 45 18.66 -4.10 12.25
N GLN A 46 18.52 -5.40 12.52
CA GLN A 46 19.39 -6.43 11.97
C GLN A 46 18.56 -7.40 11.14
N LEU A 47 19.18 -8.03 10.16
CA LEU A 47 18.56 -9.15 9.45
C LEU A 47 18.36 -10.30 10.42
N LEU A 48 17.11 -10.68 10.65
CA LEU A 48 16.73 -11.80 11.51
C LEU A 48 16.77 -13.11 10.74
N TRP A 49 16.24 -13.10 9.53
CA TRP A 49 16.25 -14.23 8.60
C TRP A 49 15.97 -13.78 7.17
N SER A 50 16.32 -14.67 6.23
CA SER A 50 16.04 -14.54 4.80
C SER A 50 15.44 -15.85 4.30
N LEU A 51 14.29 -15.77 3.60
CA LEU A 51 13.58 -16.92 3.04
C LEU A 51 13.58 -16.83 1.51
N PRO A 52 14.28 -17.72 0.78
CA PRO A 52 14.19 -17.81 -0.66
C PRO A 52 12.81 -18.40 -1.08
N THR A 53 12.18 -17.82 -2.10
CA THR A 53 10.87 -18.25 -2.59
C THR A 53 10.94 -18.96 -3.95
N GLY A 54 12.13 -19.14 -4.50
CA GLY A 54 12.38 -19.88 -5.74
C GLY A 54 11.95 -19.16 -7.02
N ALA A 55 11.50 -17.91 -6.94
CA ALA A 55 11.17 -17.07 -8.09
C ALA A 55 11.21 -15.59 -7.70
N GLY A 56 11.46 -14.72 -8.66
CA GLY A 56 11.37 -13.28 -8.51
C GLY A 56 10.00 -12.80 -8.05
N THR A 57 9.94 -11.57 -7.57
CA THR A 57 8.65 -10.97 -7.20
C THR A 57 8.69 -9.45 -7.28
N LYS A 58 7.62 -8.88 -7.79
CA LYS A 58 7.29 -7.45 -7.73
C LYS A 58 6.19 -7.15 -6.71
N SER A 59 5.64 -8.19 -6.07
CA SER A 59 4.63 -8.05 -5.01
C SER A 59 5.22 -7.37 -3.77
N SER A 60 4.37 -6.99 -2.86
CA SER A 60 4.75 -6.47 -1.54
C SER A 60 4.10 -7.30 -0.44
N PRO A 61 4.76 -7.51 0.70
CA PRO A 61 4.20 -8.29 1.78
C PRO A 61 3.10 -7.54 2.52
N VAL A 62 2.17 -8.30 3.11
CA VAL A 62 1.20 -7.83 4.09
C VAL A 62 1.27 -8.70 5.34
N ILE A 63 0.83 -8.18 6.49
CA ILE A 63 0.96 -8.86 7.79
C ILE A 63 -0.38 -8.89 8.49
N SER A 64 -0.77 -10.05 8.99
CA SER A 64 -1.90 -10.18 9.91
C SER A 64 -1.64 -11.28 10.94
N GLU A 65 -1.84 -10.97 12.22
CA GLU A 65 -1.66 -11.87 13.36
C GLU A 65 -0.28 -12.58 13.33
N GLY A 66 0.78 -11.83 12.98
CA GLY A 66 2.14 -12.35 12.91
C GLY A 66 2.44 -13.25 11.71
N MET A 67 1.51 -13.38 10.78
CA MET A 67 1.71 -14.07 9.50
C MET A 67 1.97 -13.07 8.39
N ILE A 68 2.92 -13.38 7.52
CA ILE A 68 3.30 -12.58 6.35
C ILE A 68 2.77 -13.27 5.10
N TYR A 69 2.08 -12.52 4.23
CA TYR A 69 1.52 -13.02 2.98
C TYR A 69 2.04 -12.22 1.80
N PHE A 70 2.39 -12.90 0.70
CA PHE A 70 2.90 -12.27 -0.54
C PHE A 70 2.80 -13.25 -1.71
N GLY A 71 2.87 -12.73 -2.93
CA GLY A 71 2.92 -13.51 -4.16
C GLY A 71 4.30 -13.48 -4.84
N ASN A 72 4.50 -14.30 -5.87
CA ASN A 72 5.68 -14.27 -6.71
C ASN A 72 5.36 -14.43 -8.21
N ASP A 73 6.39 -14.30 -9.07
CA ASP A 73 6.25 -14.30 -10.52
C ASP A 73 5.88 -15.68 -11.10
N LYS A 74 6.13 -16.77 -10.36
CA LYS A 74 5.63 -18.12 -10.69
C LYS A 74 4.16 -18.34 -10.33
N GLY A 75 3.52 -17.35 -9.70
CA GLY A 75 2.13 -17.45 -9.29
C GLY A 75 1.92 -18.23 -7.99
N THR A 76 2.93 -18.30 -7.15
CA THR A 76 2.79 -18.90 -5.83
C THR A 76 2.46 -17.82 -4.80
N ILE A 77 1.36 -18.01 -4.07
CA ILE A 77 1.05 -17.24 -2.86
C ILE A 77 1.57 -17.97 -1.63
N TYR A 78 2.19 -17.23 -0.72
CA TYR A 78 2.81 -17.73 0.50
C TYR A 78 2.13 -17.19 1.75
N ALA A 79 2.10 -18.01 2.79
CA ALA A 79 1.89 -17.63 4.18
C ALA A 79 3.09 -18.06 5.02
N VAL A 80 3.78 -17.10 5.59
CA VAL A 80 5.04 -17.30 6.33
C VAL A 80 4.85 -16.75 7.74
N SER A 81 5.26 -17.51 8.76
CA SER A 81 5.22 -17.03 10.13
C SER A 81 6.37 -16.08 10.44
N ALA A 82 6.24 -15.31 11.52
CA ALA A 82 7.22 -14.31 11.92
C ALA A 82 8.64 -14.88 12.22
N ASP A 83 8.76 -16.19 12.38
CA ASP A 83 10.04 -16.94 12.51
C ASP A 83 10.62 -17.42 11.16
N GLY A 84 10.01 -17.06 10.03
CA GLY A 84 10.49 -17.39 8.69
C GLY A 84 10.07 -18.76 8.16
N ARG A 85 9.11 -19.45 8.80
CA ARG A 85 8.63 -20.76 8.35
C ARG A 85 7.42 -20.64 7.44
N ILE A 86 7.45 -21.29 6.28
CA ILE A 86 6.28 -21.41 5.41
C ILE A 86 5.23 -22.26 6.14
N ARG A 87 4.04 -21.69 6.35
CA ARG A 87 2.90 -22.38 6.94
C ARG A 87 2.05 -23.03 5.87
N TRP A 88 1.85 -22.32 4.76
CA TRP A 88 1.26 -22.85 3.56
C TRP A 88 1.71 -22.05 2.34
N GLN A 89 1.61 -22.66 1.19
CA GLN A 89 1.77 -22.04 -0.12
C GLN A 89 0.78 -22.64 -1.10
N LYS A 90 0.37 -21.85 -2.11
CA LYS A 90 -0.56 -22.28 -3.17
C LYS A 90 -0.12 -21.73 -4.50
N GLU A 91 -0.13 -22.58 -5.51
CA GLU A 91 0.11 -22.19 -6.89
C GLU A 91 -1.20 -21.75 -7.53
N THR A 92 -1.20 -20.61 -8.19
CA THR A 92 -2.36 -20.08 -8.96
C THR A 92 -2.23 -20.36 -10.43
N GLY A 93 -1.04 -20.73 -10.90
CA GLY A 93 -0.71 -20.95 -12.32
C GLY A 93 -0.48 -19.66 -13.11
N SER A 94 -0.47 -18.50 -12.45
CA SER A 94 -0.28 -17.20 -13.11
C SER A 94 0.41 -16.20 -12.20
N THR A 95 1.28 -15.35 -12.74
CA THR A 95 2.07 -14.35 -12.02
C THR A 95 1.22 -13.53 -11.06
N ILE A 96 1.75 -13.34 -9.83
CA ILE A 96 1.15 -12.52 -8.78
C ILE A 96 2.06 -11.30 -8.55
N GLU A 97 1.75 -10.19 -9.22
CA GLU A 97 2.39 -8.88 -8.94
C GLU A 97 1.63 -8.12 -7.85
N ALA A 98 0.31 -8.28 -7.81
CA ALA A 98 -0.56 -7.63 -6.83
C ALA A 98 -0.17 -8.02 -5.40
N PRO A 99 0.08 -7.06 -4.49
CA PRO A 99 0.12 -7.35 -3.07
C PRO A 99 -1.21 -7.95 -2.60
N PRO A 100 -1.21 -9.02 -1.78
CA PRO A 100 -2.45 -9.56 -1.23
C PRO A 100 -3.08 -8.62 -0.21
N ILE A 101 -4.33 -8.90 0.15
CA ILE A 101 -5.00 -8.31 1.30
C ILE A 101 -5.44 -9.39 2.27
N VAL A 102 -5.49 -9.05 3.56
CA VAL A 102 -6.09 -9.92 4.59
C VAL A 102 -7.34 -9.25 5.13
N HIS A 103 -8.48 -9.94 4.98
CA HIS A 103 -9.76 -9.42 5.43
C HIS A 103 -10.69 -10.53 5.91
N SER A 104 -11.27 -10.39 7.11
CA SER A 104 -12.26 -11.32 7.67
C SER A 104 -11.83 -12.79 7.60
N GLY A 105 -10.59 -13.11 8.04
CA GLY A 105 -10.06 -14.47 8.04
C GLY A 105 -9.65 -15.03 6.67
N LYS A 106 -9.60 -14.18 5.65
CA LYS A 106 -9.24 -14.55 4.27
C LYS A 106 -8.02 -13.80 3.79
N VAL A 107 -7.21 -14.47 2.95
CA VAL A 107 -6.17 -13.86 2.13
C VAL A 107 -6.71 -13.79 0.71
N CYS A 108 -6.73 -12.59 0.14
CA CYS A 108 -7.25 -12.38 -1.22
C CYS A 108 -6.20 -11.72 -2.10
N VAL A 109 -6.10 -12.16 -3.36
CA VAL A 109 -5.08 -11.69 -4.30
C VAL A 109 -5.55 -11.77 -5.74
N GLY A 110 -5.19 -10.76 -6.53
CA GLY A 110 -5.31 -10.75 -7.99
C GLY A 110 -4.07 -11.32 -8.66
N SER A 111 -4.20 -11.78 -9.89
CA SER A 111 -3.11 -12.29 -10.71
C SER A 111 -3.26 -11.93 -12.19
N SER A 112 -2.18 -12.14 -12.96
CA SER A 112 -2.12 -11.73 -14.37
C SER A 112 -3.08 -12.49 -15.30
N ASP A 113 -3.67 -13.61 -14.85
CA ASP A 113 -4.75 -14.28 -15.57
C ASP A 113 -6.12 -13.61 -15.38
N GLY A 114 -6.19 -12.49 -14.64
CA GLY A 114 -7.44 -11.77 -14.36
C GLY A 114 -8.31 -12.44 -13.29
N VAL A 115 -7.79 -13.41 -12.54
CA VAL A 115 -8.56 -14.06 -11.48
C VAL A 115 -8.20 -13.48 -10.13
N PHE A 116 -9.20 -12.99 -9.42
CA PHE A 116 -9.10 -12.60 -8.02
C PHE A 116 -9.50 -13.79 -7.15
N ARG A 117 -8.58 -14.27 -6.31
CA ARG A 117 -8.72 -15.52 -5.53
C ARG A 117 -8.75 -15.22 -4.05
N SER A 118 -9.51 -16.04 -3.31
CA SER A 118 -9.60 -16.00 -1.85
C SER A 118 -9.24 -17.34 -1.24
N TYR A 119 -8.43 -17.29 -0.19
CA TYR A 119 -7.99 -18.44 0.59
C TYR A 119 -8.30 -18.23 2.07
N ASP A 120 -8.58 -19.31 2.78
CA ASP A 120 -8.61 -19.29 4.24
C ASP A 120 -7.23 -18.89 4.79
N LYS A 121 -7.19 -17.91 5.66
CA LYS A 121 -5.96 -17.31 6.17
C LYS A 121 -5.02 -18.32 6.84
N MET A 122 -5.58 -19.28 7.58
CA MET A 122 -4.81 -20.22 8.39
C MET A 122 -4.37 -21.46 7.61
N SER A 123 -5.24 -22.00 6.77
CA SER A 123 -5.04 -23.30 6.10
C SER A 123 -4.62 -23.17 4.63
N GLY A 124 -4.79 -22.00 4.02
CA GLY A 124 -4.60 -21.79 2.58
C GLY A 124 -5.63 -22.53 1.72
N LYS A 125 -6.76 -23.04 2.31
CA LYS A 125 -7.84 -23.65 1.55
C LYS A 125 -8.51 -22.61 0.66
N ALA A 126 -8.65 -22.90 -0.65
CA ALA A 126 -9.38 -22.04 -1.57
C ALA A 126 -10.84 -21.93 -1.14
N LEU A 127 -11.37 -20.70 -1.14
CA LEU A 127 -12.73 -20.39 -0.71
C LEU A 127 -13.62 -20.01 -1.88
N TRP A 128 -13.20 -19.00 -2.66
CA TRP A 128 -13.92 -18.53 -3.84
C TRP A 128 -12.92 -17.85 -4.79
N SER A 129 -13.36 -17.64 -6.03
CA SER A 129 -12.67 -16.85 -7.03
C SER A 129 -13.65 -16.00 -7.82
N TYR A 130 -13.15 -14.89 -8.35
CA TYR A 130 -13.85 -13.98 -9.26
C TYR A 130 -12.99 -13.78 -10.50
N LYS A 131 -13.61 -13.78 -11.69
CA LYS A 131 -12.91 -13.58 -12.98
C LYS A 131 -13.23 -12.20 -13.52
N ALA A 132 -12.20 -11.35 -13.68
CA ALA A 132 -12.20 -10.17 -14.53
C ALA A 132 -11.77 -10.53 -15.94
N ASP A 133 -12.05 -9.65 -16.92
CA ASP A 133 -11.76 -9.96 -18.33
C ASP A 133 -10.30 -9.73 -18.73
N ASN A 134 -9.47 -9.11 -17.84
CA ASN A 134 -8.05 -8.87 -18.06
C ASN A 134 -7.27 -8.88 -16.73
N GLN A 135 -5.97 -8.66 -16.76
CA GLN A 135 -5.02 -8.75 -15.67
C GLN A 135 -5.42 -7.88 -14.45
N ILE A 136 -5.09 -8.38 -13.25
CA ILE A 136 -5.20 -7.67 -11.98
C ILE A 136 -3.79 -7.54 -11.41
N VAL A 137 -3.17 -6.37 -11.58
CA VAL A 137 -1.78 -6.11 -11.16
C VAL A 137 -1.67 -5.22 -9.92
N GLY A 138 -2.66 -4.35 -9.70
CA GLY A 138 -2.77 -3.54 -8.50
C GLY A 138 -3.28 -4.34 -7.29
N SER A 139 -2.92 -3.93 -6.09
CA SER A 139 -3.51 -4.52 -4.87
C SER A 139 -4.99 -4.18 -4.78
N ALA A 140 -5.74 -5.05 -4.12
CA ALA A 140 -7.09 -4.72 -3.70
C ALA A 140 -7.10 -3.85 -2.43
N ASN A 141 -8.25 -3.27 -2.14
CA ASN A 141 -8.51 -2.57 -0.89
C ASN A 141 -9.92 -2.91 -0.37
N VAL A 142 -10.23 -2.48 0.83
CA VAL A 142 -11.51 -2.78 1.49
C VAL A 142 -12.20 -1.47 1.88
N TRP A 143 -13.49 -1.36 1.56
CA TRP A 143 -14.32 -0.30 2.09
C TRP A 143 -15.36 -0.84 3.08
N ARG A 144 -15.79 0.02 4.02
CA ARG A 144 -16.85 -0.28 4.98
C ARG A 144 -17.77 0.92 5.15
N ALA A 145 -19.08 0.68 5.15
CA ALA A 145 -20.10 1.66 5.46
C ALA A 145 -21.18 1.00 6.32
N GLY A 146 -21.13 1.22 7.62
CA GLY A 146 -21.96 0.51 8.60
C GLY A 146 -21.69 -0.99 8.57
N LYS A 147 -22.74 -1.78 8.27
CA LYS A 147 -22.63 -3.25 8.15
C LYS A 147 -22.22 -3.72 6.74
N LYS A 148 -22.20 -2.82 5.76
CA LYS A 148 -21.81 -3.17 4.39
C LYS A 148 -20.30 -3.06 4.23
N THR A 149 -19.72 -3.98 3.46
CA THR A 149 -18.31 -4.00 3.12
C THR A 149 -18.13 -4.56 1.71
N GLY A 150 -17.08 -4.15 1.04
CA GLY A 150 -16.70 -4.69 -0.26
C GLY A 150 -15.19 -4.69 -0.43
N ILE A 151 -14.69 -5.62 -1.23
CA ILE A 151 -13.32 -5.63 -1.74
C ILE A 151 -13.35 -4.95 -3.10
N ILE A 152 -12.46 -3.98 -3.29
CA ILE A 152 -12.33 -3.21 -4.53
C ILE A 152 -10.94 -3.42 -5.13
N PHE A 153 -10.85 -3.52 -6.45
CA PHE A 153 -9.61 -3.63 -7.20
C PHE A 153 -9.79 -3.15 -8.64
N GLY A 154 -8.72 -2.64 -9.21
CA GLY A 154 -8.66 -2.28 -10.63
C GLY A 154 -8.24 -3.47 -11.49
N SER A 155 -8.63 -3.44 -12.77
CA SER A 155 -8.21 -4.40 -13.77
C SER A 155 -7.86 -3.71 -15.09
N TYR A 156 -7.08 -4.39 -15.91
CA TYR A 156 -6.76 -3.99 -17.30
C TYR A 156 -7.96 -4.18 -18.25
N ASP A 157 -9.11 -4.64 -17.75
CA ASP A 157 -10.37 -4.68 -18.49
C ASP A 157 -11.13 -3.34 -18.48
N TYR A 158 -10.49 -2.27 -17.99
CA TYR A 158 -11.02 -0.89 -17.89
C TYR A 158 -12.06 -0.69 -16.78
N TYR A 159 -12.14 -1.62 -15.82
CA TYR A 159 -13.10 -1.50 -14.72
C TYR A 159 -12.41 -1.44 -13.37
N LEU A 160 -13.00 -0.63 -12.50
CA LEU A 160 -12.90 -0.80 -11.06
C LEU A 160 -13.99 -1.77 -10.63
N HIS A 161 -13.59 -2.89 -10.04
CA HIS A 161 -14.51 -3.93 -9.55
C HIS A 161 -14.75 -3.79 -8.07
N CYS A 162 -15.97 -4.11 -7.63
CA CYS A 162 -16.31 -4.30 -6.22
C CYS A 162 -17.02 -5.64 -6.04
N ILE A 163 -16.50 -6.47 -5.14
CA ILE A 163 -17.03 -7.81 -4.87
C ILE A 163 -17.37 -8.00 -3.40
N ASP A 164 -18.29 -8.89 -3.13
CA ASP A 164 -18.66 -9.30 -1.78
C ASP A 164 -17.54 -10.14 -1.14
N PRO A 165 -16.99 -9.74 0.03
CA PRO A 165 -15.87 -10.44 0.66
C PRO A 165 -16.20 -11.86 1.13
N ALA A 166 -17.47 -12.18 1.37
CA ALA A 166 -17.89 -13.50 1.84
C ALA A 166 -17.99 -14.50 0.71
N THR A 167 -18.46 -14.06 -0.47
CA THR A 167 -18.86 -14.95 -1.56
C THR A 167 -18.06 -14.78 -2.85
N GLY A 168 -17.31 -13.68 -3.00
CA GLY A 168 -16.63 -13.32 -4.25
C GLY A 168 -17.57 -12.85 -5.37
N LYS A 169 -18.88 -12.68 -5.09
CA LYS A 169 -19.83 -12.21 -6.10
C LYS A 169 -19.66 -10.72 -6.38
N LEU A 170 -19.85 -10.35 -7.64
CA LEU A 170 -19.84 -8.96 -8.07
C LEU A 170 -20.96 -8.19 -7.35
N LEU A 171 -20.61 -7.07 -6.73
CA LEU A 171 -21.54 -6.08 -6.20
C LEU A 171 -21.82 -4.99 -7.24
N TRP A 172 -20.76 -4.44 -7.82
CA TRP A 172 -20.81 -3.47 -8.90
C TRP A 172 -19.43 -3.38 -9.60
N LYS A 173 -19.42 -2.82 -10.80
CA LYS A 173 -18.20 -2.39 -11.50
C LYS A 173 -18.41 -1.01 -12.09
N LEU A 174 -17.34 -0.20 -12.12
CA LEU A 174 -17.31 1.14 -12.65
C LEU A 174 -16.35 1.18 -13.85
N GLU A 175 -16.87 1.56 -15.01
CA GLU A 175 -16.11 1.67 -16.26
C GLU A 175 -15.24 2.92 -16.29
N THR A 176 -14.06 2.79 -16.88
CA THR A 176 -13.09 3.86 -17.13
C THR A 176 -12.69 3.86 -18.60
N GLU A 177 -11.98 4.89 -19.05
CA GLU A 177 -11.56 5.01 -20.45
C GLU A 177 -10.26 4.22 -20.77
N ASN A 178 -9.55 3.71 -19.74
CA ASN A 178 -8.31 2.95 -19.91
C ASN A 178 -8.07 2.04 -18.70
N TYR A 179 -6.90 1.37 -18.61
CA TYR A 179 -6.52 0.46 -17.54
C TYR A 179 -6.61 1.11 -16.15
N VAL A 180 -7.16 0.37 -15.19
CA VAL A 180 -7.09 0.70 -13.76
C VAL A 180 -6.01 -0.18 -13.15
N ASN A 181 -4.76 0.29 -13.19
CA ASN A 181 -3.58 -0.48 -12.78
C ASN A 181 -3.17 -0.23 -11.32
N GLY A 182 -3.62 0.86 -10.71
CA GLY A 182 -3.31 1.22 -9.33
C GLY A 182 -4.20 0.53 -8.30
N THR A 183 -3.80 0.62 -7.04
CA THR A 183 -4.61 0.23 -5.89
C THR A 183 -5.59 1.36 -5.57
N PRO A 184 -6.90 1.11 -5.51
CA PRO A 184 -7.86 2.14 -5.10
C PRO A 184 -7.70 2.46 -3.61
N ALA A 185 -7.60 3.74 -3.26
CA ALA A 185 -7.54 4.21 -1.88
C ALA A 185 -8.93 4.51 -1.35
N VAL A 186 -9.13 4.38 -0.03
CA VAL A 186 -10.45 4.58 0.62
C VAL A 186 -10.32 5.49 1.82
N VAL A 187 -11.10 6.56 1.85
CA VAL A 187 -11.21 7.47 2.99
C VAL A 187 -12.64 8.05 3.07
N ASN A 188 -13.19 8.16 4.26
CA ASN A 188 -14.49 8.87 4.51
C ASN A 188 -15.60 8.52 3.52
N ASN A 189 -15.84 7.21 3.26
CA ASN A 189 -16.81 6.72 2.29
C ASN A 189 -16.58 7.23 0.84
N LYS A 190 -15.34 7.50 0.48
CA LYS A 190 -14.91 7.79 -0.88
C LYS A 190 -13.90 6.74 -1.31
N ILE A 191 -14.01 6.25 -2.54
CA ILE A 191 -12.99 5.47 -3.23
C ILE A 191 -12.29 6.43 -4.19
N VAL A 192 -10.96 6.55 -4.08
CA VAL A 192 -10.15 7.41 -4.94
C VAL A 192 -9.15 6.57 -5.70
N PHE A 193 -9.10 6.71 -7.01
CA PHE A 193 -8.19 5.96 -7.86
C PHE A 193 -7.81 6.73 -9.11
N GLY A 194 -6.64 6.46 -9.63
CA GLY A 194 -6.16 6.93 -10.93
C GLY A 194 -6.16 5.80 -11.95
N GLY A 195 -5.96 6.15 -13.20
CA GLY A 195 -5.84 5.22 -14.31
C GLY A 195 -4.90 5.72 -15.39
N CYS A 196 -4.67 4.86 -16.39
CA CYS A 196 -3.85 5.21 -17.56
C CYS A 196 -4.55 6.20 -18.53
N ASP A 197 -5.73 6.68 -18.18
CA ASP A 197 -6.47 7.72 -18.90
C ASP A 197 -6.16 9.15 -18.42
N GLY A 198 -5.26 9.29 -17.45
CA GLY A 198 -4.89 10.61 -16.90
C GLY A 198 -5.95 11.25 -16.00
N MET A 199 -6.88 10.45 -15.48
CA MET A 199 -7.95 10.91 -14.61
C MET A 199 -7.76 10.42 -13.18
N ILE A 200 -8.03 11.29 -12.21
CA ILE A 200 -8.32 10.90 -10.82
C ILE A 200 -9.83 10.88 -10.63
N ARG A 201 -10.35 9.77 -10.13
CA ARG A 201 -11.78 9.56 -9.88
C ARG A 201 -12.10 9.42 -8.41
N VAL A 202 -13.22 9.97 -8.01
CA VAL A 202 -13.83 9.75 -6.70
C VAL A 202 -15.14 9.00 -6.92
N ALA A 203 -15.27 7.80 -6.36
CA ALA A 203 -16.45 6.96 -6.50
C ALA A 203 -17.17 6.73 -5.16
N ASP A 204 -18.48 6.51 -5.24
CA ASP A 204 -19.31 6.09 -4.12
C ASP A 204 -19.14 4.59 -3.88
N PRO A 205 -18.69 4.15 -2.69
CA PRO A 205 -18.46 2.74 -2.41
C PRO A 205 -19.75 1.90 -2.40
N LEU A 206 -20.89 2.49 -2.08
CA LEU A 206 -22.17 1.78 -2.01
C LEU A 206 -22.84 1.63 -3.37
N ALA A 207 -22.80 2.71 -4.16
CA ALA A 207 -23.49 2.76 -5.44
C ALA A 207 -22.61 2.32 -6.62
N GLY A 208 -21.28 2.32 -6.46
CA GLY A 208 -20.34 2.07 -7.55
C GLY A 208 -20.41 3.11 -8.65
N LYS A 209 -20.79 4.35 -8.29
CA LYS A 209 -20.93 5.45 -9.24
C LYS A 209 -19.84 6.49 -9.03
N GLU A 210 -19.32 7.02 -10.13
CA GLU A 210 -18.45 8.18 -10.11
C GLU A 210 -19.20 9.38 -9.51
N LYS A 211 -18.60 9.98 -8.48
CA LYS A 211 -19.08 11.23 -7.86
C LYS A 211 -18.38 12.45 -8.42
N ASN A 212 -17.08 12.26 -8.71
CA ASN A 212 -16.26 13.33 -9.23
C ASN A 212 -15.11 12.76 -10.06
N LYS A 213 -14.64 13.54 -11.03
CA LYS A 213 -13.52 13.20 -11.91
C LYS A 213 -12.68 14.44 -12.20
N PHE A 214 -11.36 14.31 -12.08
CA PHE A 214 -10.40 15.41 -12.29
C PHE A 214 -9.41 15.00 -13.36
N GLU A 215 -9.25 15.83 -14.38
CA GLU A 215 -8.30 15.62 -15.45
C GLU A 215 -6.91 16.10 -15.03
N ILE A 216 -5.93 15.22 -15.11
CA ILE A 216 -4.51 15.48 -14.88
C ILE A 216 -3.78 15.57 -16.22
N GLY A 217 -4.28 14.84 -17.23
CA GLY A 217 -3.79 14.87 -18.61
C GLY A 217 -2.58 13.96 -18.89
N VAL A 218 -1.97 13.37 -17.86
CA VAL A 218 -0.82 12.46 -17.96
C VAL A 218 -1.14 11.16 -17.24
N TYR A 219 -0.63 10.03 -17.75
CA TYR A 219 -0.83 8.72 -17.13
C TYR A 219 -0.45 8.70 -15.66
N ILE A 220 -1.37 8.22 -14.84
CA ILE A 220 -1.18 8.04 -13.40
C ILE A 220 -0.91 6.55 -13.18
N ALA A 221 0.37 6.20 -13.05
CA ALA A 221 0.79 4.81 -12.86
C ALA A 221 0.79 4.39 -11.39
N SER A 222 0.83 5.35 -10.47
CA SER A 222 0.79 5.11 -9.03
C SER A 222 -0.63 5.21 -8.48
N SER A 223 -0.80 4.79 -7.23
CA SER A 223 -2.05 5.01 -6.51
C SER A 223 -1.98 6.31 -5.70
N PRO A 224 -3.08 6.96 -5.41
CA PRO A 224 -3.08 8.10 -4.51
C PRO A 224 -2.91 7.66 -3.06
N ALA A 225 -2.13 8.41 -2.27
CA ALA A 225 -2.19 8.38 -0.81
C ALA A 225 -3.18 9.46 -0.35
N LEU A 226 -4.02 9.12 0.63
CA LEU A 226 -5.09 10.01 1.07
C LEU A 226 -4.88 10.45 2.53
N SER A 227 -5.39 11.63 2.85
CA SER A 227 -5.64 12.08 4.21
C SER A 227 -6.88 12.97 4.19
N ASP A 228 -7.93 12.56 4.89
CA ASP A 228 -9.21 13.25 4.97
C ASP A 228 -9.75 13.71 3.60
N GLU A 229 -9.41 14.94 3.19
CA GLU A 229 -9.89 15.57 1.98
C GLU A 229 -8.82 15.79 0.91
N LYS A 230 -7.59 15.34 1.16
CA LYS A 230 -6.46 15.51 0.23
C LYS A 230 -6.02 14.18 -0.37
N ALA A 231 -5.61 14.25 -1.64
CA ALA A 231 -4.94 13.18 -2.35
C ALA A 231 -3.58 13.63 -2.85
N TRP A 232 -2.55 12.83 -2.62
CA TRP A 232 -1.21 13.02 -3.19
C TRP A 232 -0.91 11.88 -4.13
N PHE A 233 -0.41 12.18 -5.31
CA PHE A 233 -0.02 11.18 -6.33
C PHE A 233 0.98 11.76 -7.32
N GLY A 234 1.70 10.88 -8.00
CA GLY A 234 2.62 11.23 -9.05
C GLY A 234 2.15 10.77 -10.42
N ASP A 235 2.70 11.37 -11.49
CA ASP A 235 2.47 11.00 -12.86
C ASP A 235 3.73 10.44 -13.56
N TYR A 236 3.57 10.05 -14.82
CA TYR A 236 4.66 9.51 -15.64
C TYR A 236 5.71 10.54 -16.05
N ASP A 237 5.37 11.82 -16.02
CA ASP A 237 6.30 12.93 -16.37
C ASP A 237 7.07 13.43 -15.14
N GLY A 238 6.91 12.77 -13.98
CA GLY A 238 7.58 13.15 -12.74
C GLY A 238 6.95 14.32 -12.02
N ASN A 239 5.72 14.71 -12.36
CA ASN A 239 5.01 15.71 -11.59
C ASN A 239 4.36 15.05 -10.37
N PHE A 240 4.37 15.79 -9.26
CA PHE A 240 3.79 15.40 -8.01
C PHE A 240 2.71 16.41 -7.59
N TYR A 241 1.56 15.91 -7.21
CA TYR A 241 0.33 16.69 -7.01
C TYR A 241 -0.21 16.54 -5.60
N CYS A 242 -0.87 17.59 -5.13
CA CYS A 242 -1.86 17.57 -4.06
C CYS A 242 -3.18 18.10 -4.62
N VAL A 243 -4.24 17.30 -4.48
CA VAL A 243 -5.59 17.64 -4.95
C VAL A 243 -6.55 17.62 -3.79
N ASP A 244 -7.44 18.62 -3.72
CA ASP A 244 -8.57 18.66 -2.81
C ASP A 244 -9.70 17.78 -3.36
N LEU A 245 -10.09 16.76 -2.63
CA LEU A 245 -11.09 15.76 -3.06
C LEU A 245 -12.53 16.28 -3.09
N ASN A 246 -12.82 17.42 -2.48
CA ASN A 246 -14.15 18.00 -2.47
C ASN A 246 -14.35 18.95 -3.66
N SER A 247 -13.40 19.85 -3.86
CA SER A 247 -13.45 20.83 -4.95
C SER A 247 -12.87 20.32 -6.28
N GLY A 248 -11.93 19.36 -6.22
CA GLY A 248 -11.14 18.89 -7.37
C GLY A 248 -10.02 19.83 -7.77
N ASN A 249 -9.78 20.87 -7.00
CA ASN A 249 -8.71 21.81 -7.29
C ASN A 249 -7.33 21.18 -6.99
N ILE A 250 -6.36 21.47 -7.84
CA ILE A 250 -4.96 21.21 -7.57
C ILE A 250 -4.49 22.29 -6.59
N ASP A 251 -4.24 21.92 -5.32
CA ASP A 251 -3.71 22.85 -4.32
C ASP A 251 -2.28 23.24 -4.64
N TRP A 252 -1.48 22.26 -5.07
CA TRP A 252 -0.14 22.48 -5.57
C TRP A 252 0.30 21.35 -6.52
N LYS A 253 1.20 21.72 -7.43
CA LYS A 253 1.90 20.83 -8.33
C LYS A 253 3.39 21.19 -8.32
N VAL A 254 4.25 20.19 -8.25
CA VAL A 254 5.70 20.34 -8.36
C VAL A 254 6.26 19.31 -9.35
N ASN A 255 7.37 19.64 -10.00
CA ASN A 255 8.11 18.64 -10.76
C ASN A 255 9.10 17.97 -9.80
N ALA A 256 8.88 16.71 -9.48
CA ALA A 256 9.66 15.92 -8.52
C ALA A 256 10.69 15.05 -9.25
N THR A 257 11.47 15.67 -10.14
CA THR A 257 12.52 14.99 -10.88
C THR A 257 13.67 15.94 -11.20
N GLU A 258 14.90 15.42 -11.17
CA GLU A 258 16.11 16.16 -11.56
C GLU A 258 16.46 15.92 -13.04
N ASN A 259 16.13 14.74 -13.59
CA ASN A 259 16.58 14.30 -14.91
C ASN A 259 15.52 13.51 -15.67
N SER A 260 14.27 13.88 -15.60
CA SER A 260 13.11 13.08 -16.03
C SER A 260 13.02 11.73 -15.31
N GLY A 261 11.84 11.30 -14.96
CA GLY A 261 11.60 10.01 -14.28
C GLY A 261 10.16 9.90 -13.84
N ALA A 262 9.53 8.77 -14.15
CA ALA A 262 8.17 8.51 -13.73
C ALA A 262 8.07 8.32 -12.22
N ILE A 263 6.98 8.76 -11.64
CA ILE A 263 6.64 8.48 -10.25
C ILE A 263 5.74 7.24 -10.23
N LEU A 264 6.35 6.09 -9.95
CA LEU A 264 5.66 4.80 -9.84
C LEU A 264 5.29 4.45 -8.40
N ALA A 265 6.03 5.00 -7.44
CA ALA A 265 5.79 4.79 -6.01
C ALA A 265 4.53 5.50 -5.55
N ILE A 266 3.82 4.92 -4.56
CA ILE A 266 2.75 5.61 -3.84
C ILE A 266 3.39 6.53 -2.80
N PRO A 267 2.94 7.77 -2.64
CA PRO A 267 3.45 8.67 -1.62
C PRO A 267 3.29 8.12 -0.21
N ALA A 268 4.21 8.44 0.69
CA ALA A 268 4.01 8.24 2.12
C ALA A 268 3.60 9.57 2.75
N ALA A 269 2.38 9.63 3.27
CA ALA A 269 1.78 10.86 3.80
C ALA A 269 1.82 10.88 5.32
N GLY A 270 2.77 11.62 5.89
CA GLY A 270 2.81 11.97 7.32
C GLY A 270 1.95 13.20 7.63
N SER A 271 1.95 13.66 8.88
CA SER A 271 1.12 14.78 9.32
C SER A 271 1.41 16.11 8.61
N ASN A 272 2.66 16.41 8.31
CA ASN A 272 3.09 17.68 7.70
C ASN A 272 3.99 17.51 6.47
N SER A 273 4.29 16.27 6.10
CA SER A 273 5.20 15.96 5.00
C SER A 273 4.69 14.81 4.16
N VAL A 274 4.99 14.86 2.88
CA VAL A 274 4.76 13.77 1.95
C VAL A 274 6.08 13.37 1.30
N ILE A 275 6.31 12.05 1.24
CA ILE A 275 7.56 11.46 0.77
C ILE A 275 7.27 10.66 -0.49
N ILE A 276 8.08 10.84 -1.52
CA ILE A 276 7.92 10.14 -2.79
C ILE A 276 9.25 9.68 -3.37
N GLY A 277 9.32 8.43 -3.78
CA GLY A 277 10.43 7.87 -4.55
C GLY A 277 10.23 8.08 -6.05
N ASN A 278 11.32 8.27 -6.80
CA ASN A 278 11.26 8.49 -8.23
C ASN A 278 12.30 7.63 -8.98
N GLU A 279 12.07 7.38 -10.26
CA GLU A 279 13.02 6.70 -11.15
C GLU A 279 14.31 7.49 -11.41
N ASP A 280 14.35 8.78 -11.10
CA ASP A 280 15.55 9.61 -11.14
C ASP A 280 16.57 9.33 -10.03
N LYS A 281 16.29 8.30 -9.17
CA LYS A 281 17.13 7.83 -8.06
C LYS A 281 17.07 8.71 -6.81
N TYR A 282 16.06 9.57 -6.69
CA TYR A 282 15.87 10.39 -5.49
C TYR A 282 14.62 9.98 -4.71
N LEU A 283 14.75 10.10 -3.41
CA LEU A 283 13.63 10.17 -2.48
C LEU A 283 13.45 11.65 -2.12
N TYR A 284 12.25 12.16 -2.35
CA TYR A 284 11.89 13.55 -2.06
C TYR A 284 10.97 13.65 -0.86
N CYS A 285 11.13 14.69 -0.07
CA CYS A 285 10.22 15.06 1.01
C CYS A 285 9.73 16.49 0.78
N TYR A 286 8.42 16.63 0.67
CA TYR A 286 7.75 17.91 0.48
C TYR A 286 6.86 18.24 1.68
N ASN A 287 6.63 19.53 1.93
CA ASN A 287 5.59 19.98 2.85
C ASN A 287 4.22 19.61 2.26
N ALA A 288 3.41 18.88 3.04
CA ALA A 288 2.13 18.33 2.58
C ALA A 288 1.12 19.43 2.18
N GLY A 289 1.17 20.59 2.85
CA GLY A 289 0.21 21.67 2.63
C GLY A 289 0.52 22.59 1.45
N ASN A 290 1.80 22.77 1.08
CA ASN A 290 2.18 23.76 0.07
C ASN A 290 3.17 23.28 -1.00
N GLY A 291 3.54 22.00 -0.98
CA GLY A 291 4.44 21.40 -1.97
C GLY A 291 5.88 21.90 -1.93
N LYS A 292 6.30 22.65 -0.90
CA LYS A 292 7.66 23.13 -0.78
C LYS A 292 8.62 21.98 -0.45
N LEU A 293 9.70 21.84 -1.24
CA LEU A 293 10.75 20.85 -0.97
C LEU A 293 11.39 21.11 0.40
N ILE A 294 11.42 20.07 1.25
CA ILE A 294 12.09 20.09 2.55
C ILE A 294 13.50 19.52 2.41
N TRP A 295 13.61 18.32 1.86
CA TRP A 295 14.88 17.66 1.55
C TRP A 295 14.70 16.62 0.43
N LYS A 296 15.84 16.22 -0.15
CA LYS A 296 15.93 15.06 -1.06
C LYS A 296 17.12 14.20 -0.67
N TYR A 297 17.00 12.87 -0.90
CA TYR A 297 18.04 11.89 -0.63
C TYR A 297 18.33 11.09 -1.90
N ARG A 298 19.61 11.01 -2.30
CA ARG A 298 20.03 10.30 -3.51
C ARG A 298 20.45 8.87 -3.21
N THR A 299 19.99 7.91 -4.02
CA THR A 299 20.45 6.53 -4.11
C THR A 299 21.23 6.30 -5.41
N ASN A 300 21.79 5.08 -5.60
CA ASN A 300 22.45 4.71 -6.84
C ASN A 300 21.52 4.04 -7.85
N GLY A 301 20.31 3.63 -7.44
CA GLY A 301 19.26 3.00 -8.25
C GLY A 301 17.94 3.75 -8.17
N ARG A 302 17.01 3.42 -9.06
CA ARG A 302 15.65 3.95 -9.06
C ARG A 302 14.92 3.55 -7.76
N ILE A 303 13.97 4.37 -7.33
CA ILE A 303 13.11 4.11 -6.17
C ILE A 303 11.68 3.94 -6.68
N THR A 304 11.30 2.71 -6.95
CA THR A 304 9.97 2.34 -7.48
C THR A 304 9.05 1.78 -6.40
N GLY A 305 9.61 1.23 -5.33
CA GLY A 305 8.87 0.83 -4.14
C GLY A 305 8.45 2.03 -3.30
N SER A 306 7.30 1.92 -2.66
CA SER A 306 6.74 3.00 -1.85
C SER A 306 7.35 3.00 -0.45
N ALA A 307 7.76 4.17 0.04
CA ALA A 307 8.33 4.33 1.38
C ALA A 307 7.27 4.18 2.49
N VAL A 308 7.71 3.89 3.71
CA VAL A 308 6.92 3.97 4.94
C VAL A 308 7.48 5.07 5.82
N VAL A 309 6.59 5.91 6.37
CA VAL A 309 6.95 7.01 7.27
C VAL A 309 6.50 6.70 8.70
N THR A 310 7.38 6.95 9.66
CA THR A 310 7.11 6.93 11.09
C THR A 310 7.13 8.37 11.64
N PRO A 311 6.86 8.61 12.92
CA PRO A 311 6.99 9.96 13.50
C PRO A 311 8.36 10.62 13.32
N SER A 312 9.44 9.84 13.17
CA SER A 312 10.80 10.40 13.02
C SER A 312 11.64 9.88 11.86
N ARG A 313 11.19 8.85 11.13
CA ARG A 313 12.01 8.11 10.13
C ARG A 313 11.24 7.80 8.87
N VAL A 314 12.00 7.51 7.80
CA VAL A 314 11.49 7.01 6.52
C VAL A 314 12.25 5.74 6.16
N LEU A 315 11.52 4.65 5.88
CA LEU A 315 12.03 3.34 5.45
C LEU A 315 11.69 3.10 3.99
N PHE A 316 12.64 2.72 3.16
CA PHE A 316 12.41 2.44 1.74
C PHE A 316 13.47 1.51 1.16
N GLY A 317 13.14 0.85 0.03
CA GLY A 317 14.03 0.06 -0.79
C GLY A 317 14.42 0.80 -2.06
N SER A 318 15.52 0.40 -2.69
CA SER A 318 16.00 0.94 -3.97
C SER A 318 16.46 -0.19 -4.90
N LEU A 319 16.37 0.05 -6.20
CA LEU A 319 16.88 -0.88 -7.22
C LEU A 319 18.42 -0.95 -7.24
N ASP A 320 19.13 -0.16 -6.41
CA ASP A 320 20.56 -0.34 -6.17
C ASP A 320 20.89 -1.53 -5.24
N GLY A 321 19.87 -2.26 -4.81
CA GLY A 321 20.00 -3.43 -3.96
C GLY A 321 20.15 -3.10 -2.48
N ASN A 322 19.83 -1.88 -2.06
CA ASN A 322 19.88 -1.49 -0.65
C ASN A 322 18.50 -1.12 -0.10
N ILE A 323 18.37 -1.35 1.21
CA ILE A 323 17.27 -0.86 2.05
C ILE A 323 17.83 0.26 2.92
N TYR A 324 17.10 1.36 3.05
CA TYR A 324 17.53 2.57 3.72
C TYR A 324 16.56 3.00 4.81
N ILE A 325 17.10 3.56 5.88
CA ILE A 325 16.37 4.37 6.85
C ILE A 325 17.01 5.76 6.87
N VAL A 326 16.20 6.79 6.66
CA VAL A 326 16.62 8.20 6.75
C VAL A 326 15.78 8.94 7.78
N GLY A 327 16.29 10.03 8.32
CA GLY A 327 15.58 10.91 9.23
C GLY A 327 14.45 11.65 8.51
N LEU A 328 13.22 11.65 9.06
CA LEU A 328 12.08 12.35 8.47
C LEU A 328 12.32 13.87 8.42
N LYS A 329 13.00 14.44 9.40
CA LYS A 329 13.22 15.89 9.53
C LYS A 329 14.19 16.44 8.48
N ASP A 330 15.25 15.70 8.17
CA ASP A 330 16.41 16.24 7.44
C ASP A 330 16.95 15.32 6.32
N GLY A 331 16.33 14.16 6.11
CA GLY A 331 16.73 13.19 5.10
C GLY A 331 18.10 12.53 5.33
N LYS A 332 18.75 12.74 6.49
CA LYS A 332 20.05 12.13 6.76
C LYS A 332 19.93 10.62 6.91
N LYS A 333 20.87 9.90 6.30
CA LYS A 333 20.96 8.44 6.45
C LYS A 333 21.20 8.05 7.90
N LEU A 334 20.31 7.25 8.45
CA LEU A 334 20.43 6.68 9.79
C LEU A 334 20.95 5.24 9.75
N TRP A 335 20.50 4.47 8.75
CA TRP A 335 20.88 3.08 8.58
C TRP A 335 20.72 2.65 7.12
N SER A 336 21.47 1.62 6.72
CA SER A 336 21.29 0.95 5.44
C SER A 336 21.72 -0.51 5.51
N PHE A 337 21.13 -1.34 4.66
CA PHE A 337 21.45 -2.76 4.51
C PHE A 337 21.56 -3.11 3.03
N THR A 338 22.63 -3.80 2.64
CA THR A 338 22.80 -4.30 1.27
C THR A 338 22.14 -5.66 1.14
N ALA A 339 21.02 -5.69 0.43
CA ALA A 339 20.26 -6.91 0.17
C ALA A 339 20.89 -7.77 -0.93
N GLY A 340 21.73 -7.19 -1.80
CA GLY A 340 22.45 -7.90 -2.85
C GLY A 340 21.60 -8.15 -4.13
N ALA A 341 20.34 -7.72 -4.15
CA ALA A 341 19.45 -7.74 -5.30
C ALA A 341 18.52 -6.53 -5.25
N PRO A 342 17.97 -6.05 -6.38
CA PRO A 342 17.07 -4.92 -6.41
C PRO A 342 15.87 -5.07 -5.46
N VAL A 343 15.47 -3.97 -4.82
CA VAL A 343 14.35 -3.91 -3.87
C VAL A 343 13.30 -2.95 -4.42
N SER A 344 12.34 -3.48 -5.17
CA SER A 344 11.19 -2.74 -5.71
C SER A 344 9.94 -2.86 -4.85
N SER A 345 9.91 -3.81 -3.90
CA SER A 345 8.77 -3.97 -3.01
C SER A 345 8.64 -2.82 -2.01
N SER A 346 7.40 -2.49 -1.66
CA SER A 346 7.11 -1.65 -0.49
C SER A 346 7.23 -2.47 0.79
N PRO A 347 7.75 -1.92 1.90
CA PRO A 347 7.84 -2.66 3.15
C PRO A 347 6.48 -2.87 3.82
N ALA A 348 6.34 -4.00 4.50
CA ALA A 348 5.34 -4.19 5.53
C ALA A 348 6.00 -4.02 6.90
N VAL A 349 5.38 -3.27 7.80
CA VAL A 349 5.99 -2.90 9.07
C VAL A 349 5.09 -3.21 10.26
N THR A 350 5.72 -3.59 11.36
CA THR A 350 5.15 -3.68 12.70
C THR A 350 6.05 -2.91 13.65
N GLN A 351 5.63 -2.71 14.89
CA GLN A 351 6.43 -1.99 15.89
C GLN A 351 7.84 -2.57 16.09
N ASN A 352 7.99 -3.89 15.97
CA ASN A 352 9.24 -4.58 16.27
C ASN A 352 9.97 -5.12 15.05
N ARG A 353 9.33 -5.14 13.88
CA ARG A 353 9.85 -5.77 12.66
C ARG A 353 9.38 -5.07 11.41
N PHE A 354 10.17 -5.23 10.34
CA PHE A 354 9.74 -4.93 8.99
C PHE A 354 10.24 -5.97 8.00
N TYR A 355 9.55 -6.06 6.87
CA TYR A 355 9.77 -7.09 5.86
C TYR A 355 9.86 -6.45 4.48
N PHE A 356 10.80 -6.96 3.67
CA PHE A 356 10.95 -6.61 2.25
C PHE A 356 11.02 -7.87 1.40
N LEU A 357 10.56 -7.75 0.17
CA LEU A 357 10.83 -8.71 -0.90
C LEU A 357 11.90 -8.12 -1.82
N THR A 358 12.82 -8.98 -2.27
CA THR A 358 13.81 -8.63 -3.28
C THR A 358 13.41 -9.21 -4.64
N GLU A 359 13.85 -8.61 -5.74
CA GLU A 359 13.48 -9.06 -7.09
C GLU A 359 14.02 -10.45 -7.45
N ASP A 360 15.06 -10.92 -6.77
CA ASP A 360 15.57 -12.30 -6.87
C ASP A 360 14.74 -13.31 -6.04
N GLY A 361 13.65 -12.87 -5.41
CA GLY A 361 12.69 -13.73 -4.73
C GLY A 361 13.07 -14.13 -3.32
N ARG A 362 13.61 -13.22 -2.53
CA ARG A 362 13.82 -13.43 -1.09
C ARG A 362 12.89 -12.56 -0.26
N LEU A 363 12.25 -13.15 0.74
CA LEU A 363 11.62 -12.41 1.83
C LEU A 363 12.65 -12.18 2.93
N LEU A 364 12.92 -10.91 3.25
CA LEU A 364 13.85 -10.48 4.28
C LEU A 364 13.08 -9.95 5.49
N ALA A 365 13.44 -10.38 6.68
CA ALA A 365 12.87 -9.91 7.94
C ALA A 365 13.92 -9.19 8.77
N PHE A 366 13.58 -8.02 9.25
CA PHE A 366 14.44 -7.17 10.08
C PHE A 366 13.77 -6.87 11.41
N GLY A 367 14.57 -6.70 12.46
CA GLY A 367 14.10 -6.34 13.80
C GLY A 367 15.25 -6.06 14.76
N ALA A 368 14.94 -5.78 16.02
CA ALA A 368 15.92 -5.81 17.09
C ALA A 368 16.35 -7.28 17.35
N LYS A 369 17.65 -7.45 17.70
CA LYS A 369 18.13 -8.74 18.23
C LYS A 369 17.57 -8.99 19.60
#